data_d8d87562d20b49b22a6d1f1f457aef33
#
_entry.id   d8d87562d20b49b22a6d1f1f457aef33
#
_cell.length_a   1.000
_cell.length_b   1.000
_cell.length_c   1.000
_cell.angle_alpha   90.00
_cell.angle_beta   90.00
_cell.angle_gamma   90.00
#
_symmetry.space_group_name_H-M   'P 1'
#
loop_
_entity.id
_entity.type
_entity.pdbx_description
1 polymer ?
#
loop_
_entity_poly.entity_id
_entity_poly.type
_entity_poly.pdbx_seq_one_letter_code
_entity_poly.pdbx_strand_id
1 'polypeptide(L)'
;VVETWAERPFTVDKIPFIRPADGVEVMLGGSCHGSSHGIQLRHGDHAGRLLCPSRVAVDQYDTWEGLRTCSYNNSVYSDDHGITWKASLPVQAGTGEGTLLERGDGSILYNSRAYFADQKRYLAVSHDGGESYGQFHTDDFLIEEAILGCNASFLRVEREDLPEKTRALLPAGADSVTVFVNPRAAVRNNLTACVSFDSGSTWSKTKLIWKDACAYTSLDYSAAEDRFF
;
A
#
# COMPACT_ATOMS: atom_id res chain seq x y z
N VAL A 1 -14.47 -25.80 13.39
CA VAL A 1 -15.51 -24.91 13.89
C VAL A 1 -15.27 -23.58 13.20
N VAL A 2 -16.14 -23.19 12.27
CA VAL A 2 -16.11 -21.88 11.66
C VAL A 2 -16.79 -20.96 12.69
N GLU A 3 -16.02 -20.24 13.50
CA GLU A 3 -16.57 -19.14 14.29
C GLU A 3 -17.12 -18.11 13.29
N THR A 4 -18.39 -17.80 13.42
CA THR A 4 -19.01 -16.80 12.54
C THR A 4 -18.49 -15.42 12.92
N TRP A 5 -17.96 -14.69 11.96
CA TRP A 5 -17.44 -13.31 12.09
C TRP A 5 -18.47 -12.34 12.71
N ALA A 6 -19.75 -12.73 12.80
CA ALA A 6 -20.83 -11.94 13.39
C ALA A 6 -20.72 -11.76 14.91
N GLU A 7 -19.92 -12.56 15.61
CA GLU A 7 -19.85 -12.55 17.08
C GLU A 7 -18.77 -11.62 17.65
N ARG A 8 -17.86 -11.12 16.80
CA ARG A 8 -16.84 -10.14 17.21
C ARG A 8 -16.91 -8.90 16.31
N PRO A 9 -17.49 -7.79 16.79
CA PRO A 9 -17.50 -6.57 16.00
C PRO A 9 -16.06 -6.10 15.77
N PHE A 10 -15.71 -5.85 14.51
CA PHE A 10 -14.44 -5.22 14.15
C PHE A 10 -14.46 -3.79 14.64
N THR A 11 -13.58 -3.46 15.58
CA THR A 11 -13.41 -2.11 16.12
C THR A 11 -11.96 -1.71 15.96
N VAL A 12 -11.74 -0.43 15.63
CA VAL A 12 -10.42 0.18 15.55
C VAL A 12 -10.34 1.26 16.60
N ASP A 13 -9.34 1.19 17.47
CA ASP A 13 -9.07 2.26 18.43
C ASP A 13 -8.69 3.53 17.68
N LYS A 14 -9.43 4.59 17.98
CA LYS A 14 -9.23 5.89 17.35
C LYS A 14 -8.10 6.67 18.02
N ILE A 15 -7.37 7.44 17.22
CA ILE A 15 -6.31 8.32 17.66
C ILE A 15 -6.71 9.79 17.50
N PRO A 16 -6.25 10.70 18.38
CA PRO A 16 -6.41 12.13 18.18
C PRO A 16 -5.51 12.61 17.04
N PHE A 17 -6.05 13.52 16.24
CA PHE A 17 -5.34 14.15 15.13
C PHE A 17 -5.72 15.62 15.04
N ILE A 18 -4.74 16.51 14.99
CA ILE A 18 -4.97 17.93 14.77
C ILE A 18 -5.11 18.21 13.27
N ARG A 19 -6.28 18.61 12.86
CA ARG A 19 -6.58 18.93 11.46
C ARG A 19 -5.78 20.16 11.01
N PRO A 20 -4.93 20.06 9.95
CA PRO A 20 -4.06 21.17 9.55
C PRO A 20 -4.81 22.41 9.09
N ALA A 21 -6.03 22.28 8.55
CA ALA A 21 -6.78 23.39 7.99
C ALA A 21 -7.23 24.43 9.02
N ASP A 22 -7.53 24.02 10.26
CA ASP A 22 -8.12 24.88 11.29
C ASP A 22 -7.63 24.60 12.71
N GLY A 23 -6.74 23.64 12.89
CA GLY A 23 -6.21 23.27 14.19
C GLY A 23 -7.19 22.52 15.11
N VAL A 24 -8.33 22.05 14.59
CA VAL A 24 -9.31 21.30 15.37
C VAL A 24 -8.86 19.86 15.56
N GLU A 25 -8.95 19.37 16.81
CA GLU A 25 -8.70 17.95 17.11
C GLU A 25 -9.89 17.10 16.64
N VAL A 26 -9.61 16.06 15.87
CA VAL A 26 -10.56 15.05 15.42
C VAL A 26 -10.09 13.66 15.81
N MET A 27 -11.02 12.75 16.05
CA MET A 27 -10.69 11.35 16.39
C MET A 27 -10.72 10.50 15.13
N LEU A 28 -9.56 10.01 14.72
CA LEU A 28 -9.41 9.19 13.53
C LEU A 28 -9.34 7.70 13.87
N GLY A 29 -10.14 6.92 13.16
CA GLY A 29 -10.00 5.47 13.06
C GLY A 29 -9.37 5.08 11.73
N GLY A 30 -9.76 3.95 11.22
CA GLY A 30 -9.47 3.50 9.87
C GLY A 30 -10.76 3.03 9.22
N SER A 31 -10.88 3.22 7.93
CA SER A 31 -11.84 2.47 7.15
C SER A 31 -11.07 1.54 6.24
N CYS A 32 -11.38 0.24 6.25
CA CYS A 32 -10.69 -0.78 5.46
C CYS A 32 -10.88 -0.60 3.94
N HIS A 33 -10.93 0.62 3.45
CA HIS A 33 -11.01 0.96 2.03
C HIS A 33 -9.63 1.17 1.40
N GLY A 34 -8.61 0.46 1.89
CA GLY A 34 -7.28 0.49 1.31
C GLY A 34 -7.22 -0.08 -0.11
N SER A 35 -8.23 -0.84 -0.51
CA SER A 35 -8.36 -1.54 -1.80
C SER A 35 -7.18 -2.46 -2.17
N SER A 36 -6.27 -2.70 -1.27
CA SER A 36 -5.21 -3.70 -1.39
C SER A 36 -5.28 -4.68 -0.21
N HIS A 37 -4.57 -5.79 -0.33
CA HIS A 37 -4.47 -6.77 0.76
C HIS A 37 -3.65 -6.21 1.94
N GLY A 38 -3.91 -6.75 3.13
CA GLY A 38 -3.04 -6.56 4.29
C GLY A 38 -1.79 -7.43 4.18
N ILE A 39 -0.80 -7.12 5.00
CA ILE A 39 0.44 -7.90 5.12
C ILE A 39 0.62 -8.35 6.57
N GLN A 40 1.32 -9.46 6.76
CA GLN A 40 1.86 -9.84 8.05
C GLN A 40 3.36 -9.56 8.04
N LEU A 41 3.84 -8.76 9.00
CA LEU A 41 5.25 -8.39 9.08
C LEU A 41 6.10 -9.60 9.44
N ARG A 42 7.24 -9.74 8.77
CA ARG A 42 8.18 -10.85 8.93
C ARG A 42 9.47 -10.44 9.64
N HIS A 43 9.80 -9.15 9.62
CA HIS A 43 11.09 -8.64 10.03
C HIS A 43 10.99 -7.69 11.23
N GLY A 44 12.10 -7.52 11.95
CA GLY A 44 12.26 -6.55 13.02
C GLY A 44 11.40 -6.82 14.25
N ASP A 45 11.25 -5.77 15.09
CA ASP A 45 10.61 -5.86 16.40
C ASP A 45 9.08 -6.08 16.32
N HIS A 46 8.49 -5.85 15.16
CA HIS A 46 7.05 -6.01 14.94
C HIS A 46 6.71 -7.27 14.11
N ALA A 47 7.64 -8.23 14.02
CA ALA A 47 7.37 -9.49 13.32
C ALA A 47 6.12 -10.19 13.88
N GLY A 48 5.21 -10.61 12.98
CA GLY A 48 3.90 -11.18 13.33
C GLY A 48 2.74 -10.19 13.34
N ARG A 49 3.00 -8.87 13.38
CA ARG A 49 1.98 -7.82 13.29
C ARG A 49 1.19 -7.95 11.99
N LEU A 50 -0.13 -7.88 12.08
CA LEU A 50 -0.99 -7.70 10.91
C LEU A 50 -1.10 -6.21 10.60
N LEU A 51 -0.92 -5.83 9.35
CA LEU A 51 -0.97 -4.45 8.90
C LEU A 51 -1.81 -4.34 7.63
N CYS A 52 -2.84 -3.49 7.65
CA CYS A 52 -3.72 -3.28 6.52
C CYS A 52 -3.66 -1.80 6.08
N PRO A 53 -3.58 -1.53 4.77
CA PRO A 53 -3.74 -0.18 4.26
C PRO A 53 -5.17 0.28 4.52
N SER A 54 -5.31 1.55 4.86
CA SER A 54 -6.59 2.14 5.20
C SER A 54 -6.66 3.58 4.69
N ARG A 55 -7.84 4.16 4.75
CA ARG A 55 -8.08 5.56 4.39
C ARG A 55 -8.97 6.22 5.41
N VAL A 56 -8.67 7.46 5.73
CA VAL A 56 -9.49 8.31 6.59
C VAL A 56 -9.79 9.63 5.91
N ALA A 57 -10.92 10.22 6.25
CA ALA A 57 -11.24 11.60 5.94
C ALA A 57 -11.28 12.38 7.25
N VAL A 58 -10.58 13.51 7.29
CA VAL A 58 -10.55 14.39 8.46
C VAL A 58 -11.70 15.40 8.47
N ASP A 59 -12.41 15.52 7.34
CA ASP A 59 -13.62 16.32 7.17
C ASP A 59 -14.44 15.79 5.99
N GLN A 60 -15.65 16.32 5.80
CA GLN A 60 -16.44 16.04 4.60
C GLN A 60 -15.81 16.71 3.38
N TYR A 61 -15.83 16.02 2.27
CA TYR A 61 -15.35 16.54 1.00
C TYR A 61 -16.28 16.09 -0.13
N ASP A 62 -16.81 17.06 -0.84
CA ASP A 62 -17.64 16.93 -2.04
C ASP A 62 -17.00 17.59 -3.26
N THR A 63 -15.78 18.11 -3.08
CA THR A 63 -15.01 18.80 -4.11
C THR A 63 -13.62 18.19 -4.28
N TRP A 64 -12.96 18.50 -5.40
CA TRP A 64 -11.57 18.10 -5.66
C TRP A 64 -10.58 18.67 -4.64
N GLU A 65 -10.80 19.89 -4.20
CA GLU A 65 -9.99 20.52 -3.18
C GLU A 65 -10.16 19.79 -1.84
N GLY A 66 -11.38 19.43 -1.50
CA GLY A 66 -11.66 18.62 -0.31
C GLY A 66 -10.95 17.25 -0.35
N LEU A 67 -10.93 16.55 -1.49
CA LEU A 67 -10.17 15.31 -1.63
C LEU A 67 -8.67 15.52 -1.37
N ARG A 68 -8.09 16.62 -1.86
CA ARG A 68 -6.67 16.93 -1.68
C ARG A 68 -6.30 17.31 -0.25
N THR A 69 -7.22 17.91 0.48
CA THR A 69 -6.97 18.48 1.82
C THR A 69 -7.47 17.59 2.96
N CYS A 70 -8.52 16.82 2.75
CA CYS A 70 -9.21 16.07 3.80
C CYS A 70 -9.06 14.54 3.71
N SER A 71 -8.65 14.01 2.56
CA SER A 71 -8.42 12.56 2.40
C SER A 71 -6.98 12.20 2.72
N TYR A 72 -6.79 11.16 3.53
CA TYR A 72 -5.47 10.66 3.93
C TYR A 72 -5.44 9.14 3.86
N ASN A 73 -4.30 8.59 3.47
CA ASN A 73 -3.98 7.23 3.83
C ASN A 73 -3.63 7.14 5.32
N ASN A 74 -3.93 6.01 5.92
CA ASN A 74 -3.37 5.54 7.16
C ASN A 74 -3.27 4.00 7.13
N SER A 75 -2.81 3.40 8.20
CA SER A 75 -2.84 1.96 8.39
C SER A 75 -3.73 1.59 9.57
N VAL A 76 -4.24 0.37 9.57
CA VAL A 76 -4.73 -0.28 10.78
C VAL A 76 -3.88 -1.50 11.05
N TYR A 77 -3.53 -1.73 12.30
CA TYR A 77 -2.64 -2.82 12.69
C TYR A 77 -3.11 -3.57 13.93
N SER A 78 -2.70 -4.83 14.03
CA SER A 78 -3.00 -5.72 15.14
C SER A 78 -1.75 -6.48 15.56
N ASP A 79 -1.48 -6.52 16.87
CA ASP A 79 -0.39 -7.28 17.50
C ASP A 79 -0.88 -8.57 18.16
N ASP A 80 -2.18 -8.87 18.07
CA ASP A 80 -2.84 -9.99 18.76
C ASP A 80 -3.66 -10.87 17.80
N HIS A 81 -3.13 -11.06 16.59
CA HIS A 81 -3.73 -11.90 15.52
C HIS A 81 -5.14 -11.45 15.12
N GLY A 82 -5.38 -10.13 15.11
CA GLY A 82 -6.64 -9.55 14.62
C GLY A 82 -7.75 -9.47 15.66
N ILE A 83 -7.45 -9.70 16.95
CA ILE A 83 -8.42 -9.58 18.04
C ILE A 83 -8.72 -8.10 18.32
N THR A 84 -7.66 -7.29 18.43
CA THR A 84 -7.78 -5.83 18.56
C THR A 84 -7.02 -5.12 17.45
N TRP A 85 -7.51 -3.93 17.07
CA TRP A 85 -6.94 -3.14 16.00
C TRP A 85 -6.72 -1.69 16.46
N LYS A 86 -5.62 -1.11 16.01
CA LYS A 86 -5.26 0.29 16.24
C LYS A 86 -5.09 1.00 14.92
N ALA A 87 -5.32 2.31 14.90
CA ALA A 87 -5.03 3.15 13.75
C ALA A 87 -3.62 3.73 13.84
N SER A 88 -2.96 3.87 12.70
CA SER A 88 -1.74 4.66 12.58
C SER A 88 -2.05 6.16 12.50
N LEU A 89 -1.03 6.99 12.66
CA LEU A 89 -1.09 8.37 12.22
C LEU A 89 -1.40 8.46 10.71
N PRO A 90 -2.10 9.52 10.25
CA PRO A 90 -2.31 9.77 8.84
C PRO A 90 -0.98 9.90 8.10
N VAL A 91 -0.91 9.32 6.89
CA VAL A 91 0.29 9.34 6.06
C VAL A 91 0.44 10.73 5.40
N GLN A 92 -0.38 11.04 4.43
CA GLN A 92 -0.28 12.27 3.65
C GLN A 92 -1.65 12.73 3.15
N ALA A 93 -1.89 14.05 3.17
CA ALA A 93 -3.08 14.64 2.57
C ALA A 93 -3.13 14.41 1.05
N GLY A 94 -4.33 14.34 0.50
CA GLY A 94 -4.55 14.17 -0.94
C GLY A 94 -4.27 12.74 -1.43
N THR A 95 -4.20 11.78 -0.52
CA THR A 95 -4.03 10.37 -0.85
C THR A 95 -5.29 9.56 -0.53
N GLY A 96 -5.44 8.44 -1.20
CA GLY A 96 -6.63 7.60 -1.10
C GLY A 96 -6.32 6.12 -0.91
N GLU A 97 -6.57 5.32 -1.92
CA GLU A 97 -6.26 3.89 -1.88
C GLU A 97 -4.75 3.67 -1.90
N GLY A 98 -4.28 2.79 -1.06
CA GLY A 98 -2.85 2.52 -0.95
C GLY A 98 -2.55 1.04 -0.82
N THR A 99 -1.29 0.73 -0.96
CA THR A 99 -0.76 -0.61 -0.80
C THR A 99 0.53 -0.58 0.00
N LEU A 100 0.78 -1.63 0.75
CA LEU A 100 1.89 -1.75 1.69
C LEU A 100 2.88 -2.81 1.23
N LEU A 101 4.15 -2.59 1.53
CA LEU A 101 5.22 -3.55 1.31
C LEU A 101 6.21 -3.48 2.47
N GLU A 102 6.50 -4.61 3.09
CA GLU A 102 7.62 -4.72 4.03
C GLU A 102 8.91 -4.96 3.26
N ARG A 103 9.95 -4.18 3.56
CA ARG A 103 11.30 -4.35 3.03
C ARG A 103 12.11 -5.32 3.88
N GLY A 104 13.22 -5.83 3.34
CA GLY A 104 14.09 -6.76 4.07
C GLY A 104 14.76 -6.19 5.33
N ASP A 105 14.81 -4.87 5.48
CA ASP A 105 15.28 -4.19 6.69
C ASP A 105 14.17 -3.95 7.74
N GLY A 106 12.95 -4.45 7.48
CA GLY A 106 11.79 -4.28 8.33
C GLY A 106 11.07 -2.94 8.17
N SER A 107 11.57 -2.03 7.36
CA SER A 107 10.85 -0.81 7.03
C SER A 107 9.64 -1.11 6.13
N ILE A 108 8.60 -0.27 6.24
CA ILE A 108 7.37 -0.43 5.49
C ILE A 108 7.25 0.70 4.48
N LEU A 109 7.13 0.35 3.21
CA LEU A 109 6.84 1.28 2.14
C LEU A 109 5.33 1.35 1.94
N TYR A 110 4.77 2.54 2.10
CA TYR A 110 3.40 2.87 1.72
C TYR A 110 3.41 3.49 0.33
N ASN A 111 2.65 2.92 -0.61
CA ASN A 111 2.53 3.42 -1.98
C ASN A 111 1.07 3.82 -2.23
N SER A 112 0.84 5.10 -2.39
CA SER A 112 -0.47 5.72 -2.37
C SER A 112 -0.92 6.20 -3.75
N ARG A 113 -2.18 5.94 -4.07
CA ARG A 113 -2.93 6.70 -5.06
C ARG A 113 -3.06 8.14 -4.60
N ALA A 114 -2.86 9.11 -5.51
CA ALA A 114 -2.92 10.52 -5.20
C ALA A 114 -3.95 11.28 -6.05
N TYR A 115 -4.42 12.41 -5.52
CA TYR A 115 -5.47 13.24 -6.15
C TYR A 115 -4.92 14.57 -6.70
N PHE A 116 -3.59 14.65 -6.95
CA PHE A 116 -2.93 15.90 -7.37
C PHE A 116 -2.87 16.11 -8.90
N ALA A 117 -3.34 15.15 -9.68
CA ALA A 117 -3.35 15.19 -11.14
C ALA A 117 -1.94 15.35 -11.78
N ASP A 118 -0.92 14.86 -11.11
CA ASP A 118 0.49 14.91 -11.54
C ASP A 118 1.01 13.57 -12.10
N GLN A 119 0.14 12.57 -12.17
CA GLN A 119 0.42 11.21 -12.67
C GLN A 119 1.49 10.45 -11.87
N LYS A 120 1.71 10.79 -10.60
CA LYS A 120 2.74 10.18 -9.76
C LYS A 120 2.15 9.36 -8.63
N ARG A 121 2.84 8.27 -8.28
CA ARG A 121 2.59 7.58 -7.02
C ARG A 121 3.28 8.33 -5.88
N TYR A 122 2.58 8.41 -4.76
CA TYR A 122 3.07 9.06 -3.55
C TYR A 122 3.51 8.00 -2.55
N LEU A 123 4.73 8.13 -2.08
CA LEU A 123 5.40 7.14 -1.25
C LEU A 123 5.73 7.71 0.13
N ALA A 124 5.64 6.86 1.14
CA ALA A 124 6.05 7.16 2.50
C ALA A 124 6.68 5.92 3.14
N VAL A 125 7.55 6.10 4.11
CA VAL A 125 8.25 5.00 4.79
C VAL A 125 7.94 5.04 6.27
N SER A 126 7.67 3.88 6.86
CA SER A 126 7.57 3.66 8.30
C SER A 126 8.77 2.85 8.79
N HIS A 127 9.28 3.20 9.96
CA HIS A 127 10.33 2.46 10.68
C HIS A 127 9.84 1.97 12.06
N ASP A 128 8.55 2.09 12.34
CA ASP A 128 7.91 1.73 13.60
C ASP A 128 6.77 0.72 13.43
N GLY A 129 6.89 -0.15 12.41
CA GLY A 129 5.89 -1.19 12.14
C GLY A 129 4.55 -0.65 11.64
N GLY A 130 4.53 0.52 11.00
CA GLY A 130 3.33 1.10 10.40
C GLY A 130 2.51 1.98 11.33
N GLU A 131 3.06 2.40 12.48
CA GLU A 131 2.38 3.30 13.43
C GLU A 131 2.44 4.76 12.98
N SER A 132 3.56 5.14 12.35
CA SER A 132 3.73 6.44 11.70
C SER A 132 4.52 6.32 10.41
N TYR A 133 4.43 7.35 9.56
CA TYR A 133 5.08 7.39 8.26
C TYR A 133 5.77 8.73 8.04
N GLY A 134 6.92 8.68 7.36
CA GLY A 134 7.72 9.84 6.99
C GLY A 134 8.38 9.64 5.63
N GLN A 135 9.45 10.41 5.36
CA GLN A 135 10.22 10.33 4.11
C GLN A 135 9.34 10.44 2.85
N PHE A 136 8.41 11.38 2.87
CA PHE A 136 7.45 11.58 1.78
C PHE A 136 8.15 11.98 0.48
N HIS A 137 7.85 11.24 -0.59
CA HIS A 137 8.37 11.53 -1.92
C HIS A 137 7.43 10.99 -3.01
N THR A 138 7.65 11.39 -4.24
CA THR A 138 6.96 10.85 -5.41
C THR A 138 7.87 9.92 -6.19
N ASP A 139 7.29 8.92 -6.85
CA ASP A 139 8.00 8.04 -7.77
C ASP A 139 7.72 8.48 -9.21
N ASP A 140 8.77 8.92 -9.91
CA ASP A 140 8.66 9.38 -11.30
C ASP A 140 8.55 8.22 -12.30
N PHE A 141 8.89 7.01 -11.90
CA PHE A 141 8.78 5.83 -12.76
C PHE A 141 7.36 5.22 -12.71
N LEU A 142 6.72 5.23 -11.55
CA LEU A 142 5.39 4.65 -11.36
C LEU A 142 4.30 5.65 -11.79
N ILE A 143 4.05 5.70 -13.09
CA ILE A 143 3.01 6.57 -13.67
C ILE A 143 1.62 5.99 -13.36
N GLU A 144 0.67 6.88 -13.03
CA GLU A 144 -0.74 6.54 -12.84
C GLU A 144 -1.69 7.46 -13.63
N GLU A 145 -2.99 7.20 -13.53
CA GLU A 145 -4.04 7.98 -14.21
C GLU A 145 -3.97 9.47 -13.82
N ALA A 146 -4.22 10.34 -14.81
CA ALA A 146 -3.85 11.75 -14.73
C ALA A 146 -4.72 12.61 -13.82
N ILE A 147 -5.95 12.21 -13.50
CA ILE A 147 -6.89 13.09 -12.78
C ILE A 147 -6.98 12.70 -11.31
N LEU A 148 -7.24 11.43 -11.06
CA LEU A 148 -7.55 10.89 -9.74
C LEU A 148 -6.64 9.74 -9.32
N GLY A 149 -5.69 9.39 -10.16
CA GLY A 149 -4.94 8.16 -9.97
C GLY A 149 -5.82 6.91 -10.07
N CYS A 150 -5.25 5.77 -9.79
CA CYS A 150 -5.96 4.49 -9.72
C CYS A 150 -5.40 3.62 -8.61
N ASN A 151 -6.20 2.68 -8.14
CA ASN A 151 -5.70 1.59 -7.30
C ASN A 151 -4.54 0.87 -8.00
N ALA A 152 -3.65 0.32 -7.19
CA ALA A 152 -2.53 -0.49 -7.63
C ALA A 152 -2.33 -1.67 -6.67
N SER A 153 -1.65 -2.69 -7.12
CA SER A 153 -1.19 -3.80 -6.30
C SER A 153 0.32 -3.82 -6.20
N PHE A 154 0.83 -4.22 -5.05
CA PHE A 154 2.24 -4.24 -4.73
C PHE A 154 2.54 -5.50 -3.91
N LEU A 155 3.46 -6.32 -4.38
CA LEU A 155 3.82 -7.56 -3.71
C LEU A 155 5.32 -7.79 -3.79
N ARG A 156 5.92 -8.14 -2.65
CA ARG A 156 7.30 -8.55 -2.53
C ARG A 156 7.35 -10.04 -2.16
N VAL A 157 8.13 -10.79 -2.89
CA VAL A 157 8.41 -12.20 -2.62
C VAL A 157 9.88 -12.32 -2.25
N GLU A 158 10.16 -12.86 -1.08
CA GLU A 158 11.50 -13.09 -0.59
C GLU A 158 12.24 -14.09 -1.49
N ARG A 159 13.56 -13.92 -1.62
CA ARG A 159 14.39 -14.85 -2.39
C ARG A 159 14.22 -16.28 -1.91
N GLU A 160 14.09 -16.50 -0.62
CA GLU A 160 13.93 -17.82 0.00
C GLU A 160 12.59 -18.49 -0.32
N ASP A 161 11.54 -17.70 -0.58
CA ASP A 161 10.20 -18.18 -0.92
C ASP A 161 10.06 -18.52 -2.43
N LEU A 162 11.07 -18.16 -3.24
CA LEU A 162 11.09 -18.46 -4.67
C LEU A 162 11.61 -19.88 -4.94
N PRO A 163 11.06 -20.60 -5.93
CA PRO A 163 11.66 -21.84 -6.45
C PRO A 163 13.10 -21.64 -6.93
N GLU A 164 13.92 -22.68 -6.82
CA GLU A 164 15.36 -22.62 -7.15
C GLU A 164 15.62 -22.07 -8.56
N LYS A 165 14.84 -22.51 -9.55
CA LYS A 165 14.97 -22.05 -10.94
C LYS A 165 14.76 -20.54 -11.10
N THR A 166 13.81 -19.95 -10.36
CA THR A 166 13.51 -18.52 -10.41
C THR A 166 14.52 -17.74 -9.57
N ARG A 167 14.89 -18.29 -8.41
CA ARG A 167 15.93 -17.75 -7.56
C ARG A 167 17.27 -17.56 -8.30
N ALA A 168 17.61 -18.52 -9.19
CA ALA A 168 18.81 -18.46 -10.02
C ALA A 168 18.78 -17.33 -11.07
N LEU A 169 17.61 -16.79 -11.41
CA LEU A 169 17.44 -15.69 -12.36
C LEU A 169 17.53 -14.30 -11.72
N LEU A 170 17.52 -14.22 -10.40
CA LEU A 170 17.64 -12.94 -9.71
C LEU A 170 19.03 -12.33 -9.92
N PRO A 171 19.12 -11.00 -10.01
CA PRO A 171 20.41 -10.31 -9.99
C PRO A 171 21.24 -10.70 -8.76
N ALA A 172 22.56 -10.62 -8.89
CA ALA A 172 23.47 -10.83 -7.77
C ALA A 172 23.18 -9.80 -6.66
N GLY A 173 23.03 -10.30 -5.43
CA GLY A 173 22.72 -9.46 -4.27
C GLY A 173 21.24 -9.12 -4.08
N ALA A 174 20.36 -9.47 -5.01
CA ALA A 174 18.93 -9.30 -4.80
C ALA A 174 18.41 -10.27 -3.74
N ASP A 175 17.71 -9.77 -2.74
CA ASP A 175 17.09 -10.56 -1.66
C ASP A 175 15.62 -10.91 -1.93
N SER A 176 15.04 -10.30 -2.95
CA SER A 176 13.62 -10.42 -3.26
C SER A 176 13.32 -10.06 -4.70
N VAL A 177 12.09 -10.35 -5.13
CA VAL A 177 11.46 -9.74 -6.29
C VAL A 177 10.21 -8.99 -5.85
N THR A 178 10.10 -7.76 -6.29
CA THR A 178 8.94 -6.90 -6.03
C THR A 178 8.24 -6.60 -7.33
N VAL A 179 6.93 -6.77 -7.35
CA VAL A 179 6.08 -6.48 -8.51
C VAL A 179 5.04 -5.43 -8.13
N PHE A 180 4.93 -4.40 -8.95
CA PHE A 180 3.89 -3.37 -8.86
C PHE A 180 3.05 -3.43 -10.13
N VAL A 181 1.73 -3.41 -9.99
CA VAL A 181 0.80 -3.50 -11.13
C VAL A 181 -0.25 -2.41 -11.03
N ASN A 182 -0.39 -1.63 -12.09
CA ASN A 182 -1.44 -0.62 -12.22
C ASN A 182 -1.74 -0.28 -13.68
N PRO A 183 -2.82 0.47 -13.99
CA PRO A 183 -2.99 1.19 -15.25
C PRO A 183 -1.90 2.26 -15.40
N ARG A 184 -0.89 2.00 -16.24
CA ARG A 184 0.30 2.85 -16.38
C ARG A 184 0.16 3.83 -17.55
N ALA A 185 -0.81 4.72 -17.47
CA ALA A 185 -1.08 5.75 -18.49
C ALA A 185 -1.90 6.91 -17.93
N ALA A 186 -2.01 8.01 -18.68
CA ALA A 186 -2.82 9.18 -18.30
C ALA A 186 -4.33 8.88 -18.18
N VAL A 187 -4.78 7.76 -18.74
CA VAL A 187 -6.14 7.24 -18.58
C VAL A 187 -6.06 5.78 -18.12
N ARG A 188 -7.17 5.23 -17.64
CA ARG A 188 -7.23 3.86 -17.11
C ARG A 188 -7.13 2.80 -18.20
N ASN A 189 -5.93 2.65 -18.76
CA ASN A 189 -5.53 1.61 -19.70
C ASN A 189 -4.06 1.23 -19.49
N ASN A 190 -3.52 0.36 -20.34
CA ASN A 190 -2.15 -0.11 -20.29
C ASN A 190 -1.79 -0.74 -18.94
N LEU A 191 -2.56 -1.75 -18.51
CA LEU A 191 -2.21 -2.53 -17.32
C LEU A 191 -0.79 -3.06 -17.46
N THR A 192 0.09 -2.59 -16.57
CA THR A 192 1.52 -2.85 -16.67
C THR A 192 2.06 -3.36 -15.34
N ALA A 193 2.85 -4.42 -15.40
CA ALA A 193 3.69 -4.84 -14.28
C ALA A 193 5.05 -4.15 -14.35
N CYS A 194 5.50 -3.59 -13.24
CA CYS A 194 6.84 -3.08 -13.01
C CYS A 194 7.57 -3.98 -12.02
N VAL A 195 8.84 -4.27 -12.26
CA VAL A 195 9.63 -5.19 -11.44
C VAL A 195 10.82 -4.45 -10.82
N SER A 196 11.00 -4.65 -9.53
CA SER A 196 12.11 -4.17 -8.72
C SER A 196 12.82 -5.35 -8.05
N PHE A 197 14.13 -5.23 -7.84
CA PHE A 197 14.95 -6.19 -7.11
C PHE A 197 15.60 -5.58 -5.85
N ASP A 198 15.18 -4.40 -5.46
CA ASP A 198 15.63 -3.63 -4.31
C ASP A 198 14.46 -3.08 -3.48
N SER A 199 13.40 -3.91 -3.36
CA SER A 199 12.22 -3.64 -2.55
C SER A 199 11.51 -2.32 -2.91
N GLY A 200 11.41 -2.03 -4.22
CA GLY A 200 10.70 -0.85 -4.75
C GLY A 200 11.49 0.44 -4.69
N SER A 201 12.82 0.40 -4.44
CA SER A 201 13.68 1.58 -4.48
C SER A 201 14.01 2.01 -5.90
N THR A 202 14.21 1.04 -6.80
CA THR A 202 14.34 1.28 -8.25
C THR A 202 13.57 0.24 -9.06
N TRP A 203 13.24 0.59 -10.29
CA TRP A 203 12.45 -0.26 -11.19
C TRP A 203 13.29 -0.64 -12.41
N SER A 204 13.45 -1.93 -12.66
CA SER A 204 14.37 -2.44 -13.67
C SER A 204 13.69 -2.94 -14.95
N LYS A 205 12.45 -3.36 -14.87
CA LYS A 205 11.70 -3.95 -16.00
C LYS A 205 10.23 -3.57 -15.95
N THR A 206 9.62 -3.51 -17.14
CA THR A 206 8.17 -3.39 -17.29
C THR A 206 7.64 -4.43 -18.26
N LYS A 207 6.41 -4.87 -18.02
CA LYS A 207 5.66 -5.75 -18.92
C LYS A 207 4.24 -5.23 -19.07
N LEU A 208 3.86 -4.86 -20.29
CA LEU A 208 2.46 -4.61 -20.62
C LEU A 208 1.69 -5.93 -20.54
N ILE A 209 0.65 -5.99 -19.71
CA ILE A 209 -0.21 -7.15 -19.51
C ILE A 209 -1.45 -7.01 -20.41
N TRP A 210 -2.07 -5.83 -20.40
CA TRP A 210 -3.29 -5.54 -21.14
C TRP A 210 -3.31 -4.09 -21.61
N LYS A 211 -3.54 -3.85 -22.92
CA LYS A 211 -3.44 -2.51 -23.51
C LYS A 211 -4.72 -1.67 -23.43
N ASP A 212 -5.87 -2.32 -23.32
CA ASP A 212 -7.16 -1.65 -23.37
C ASP A 212 -7.60 -1.19 -21.96
N ALA A 213 -8.86 -0.79 -21.83
CA ALA A 213 -9.40 -0.29 -20.58
C ALA A 213 -9.19 -1.28 -19.43
N CYS A 214 -8.66 -0.77 -18.34
CA CYS A 214 -8.40 -1.51 -17.09
C CYS A 214 -8.49 -0.56 -15.89
N ALA A 215 -8.58 -1.12 -14.70
CA ALA A 215 -8.70 -0.32 -13.49
C ALA A 215 -7.99 -1.01 -12.33
N TYR A 216 -8.74 -1.36 -11.30
CA TYR A 216 -8.22 -1.91 -10.04
C TYR A 216 -7.55 -3.27 -10.24
N THR A 217 -6.50 -3.48 -9.46
CA THR A 217 -5.67 -4.68 -9.51
C THR A 217 -5.60 -5.35 -8.15
N SER A 218 -5.45 -6.66 -8.18
CA SER A 218 -5.03 -7.46 -7.03
C SER A 218 -3.90 -8.36 -7.49
N LEU A 219 -2.90 -8.56 -6.66
CA LEU A 219 -1.70 -9.32 -6.97
C LEU A 219 -1.44 -10.34 -5.88
N ASP A 220 -1.16 -11.56 -6.28
CA ASP A 220 -0.74 -12.64 -5.41
C ASP A 220 0.36 -13.45 -6.07
N TYR A 221 1.05 -14.32 -5.31
CA TYR A 221 2.10 -15.20 -5.78
C TYR A 221 1.90 -16.63 -5.27
N SER A 222 1.95 -17.57 -6.18
CA SER A 222 1.97 -19.00 -5.85
C SER A 222 3.37 -19.58 -6.05
N ALA A 223 4.03 -19.96 -4.97
CA ALA A 223 5.31 -20.65 -5.04
C ALA A 223 5.20 -22.04 -5.70
N ALA A 224 4.05 -22.71 -5.58
CA ALA A 224 3.79 -24.02 -6.19
C ALA A 224 3.72 -23.93 -7.72
N GLU A 225 3.16 -22.83 -8.25
CA GLU A 225 3.06 -22.59 -9.68
C GLU A 225 4.18 -21.69 -10.21
N ASP A 226 4.97 -21.11 -9.32
CA ASP A 226 6.03 -20.13 -9.63
C ASP A 226 5.50 -18.99 -10.50
N ARG A 227 4.40 -18.39 -10.06
CA ARG A 227 3.65 -17.41 -10.86
C ARG A 227 3.01 -16.35 -9.98
N PHE A 228 3.02 -15.12 -10.50
CA PHE A 228 2.16 -14.02 -10.06
C PHE A 228 0.80 -14.09 -10.77
N PHE A 229 -0.27 -13.77 -10.03
CA PHE A 229 -1.64 -13.76 -10.49
C PHE A 229 -2.25 -12.36 -10.35
#